data_30d7a3c347b2dd2edeade6d17376200b
#
_entry.id   30d7a3c347b2dd2edeade6d17376200b
#
_cell.length_a   1.000
_cell.length_b   1.000
_cell.length_c   1.000
_cell.angle_alpha   90.00
_cell.angle_beta   90.00
_cell.angle_gamma   90.00
#
_symmetry.space_group_name_H-M   'P 1'
#
loop_
_entity.id
_entity.type
_entity.pdbx_description
1 polymer ?
#
loop_
_entity_poly.entity_id
_entity_poly.type
_entity_poly.pdbx_seq_one_letter_code
_entity_poly.pdbx_strand_id
1 'polypeptide(L)'
;MSDLRHGDCLEVMRTLADNSVDSVVTDPPYGIRFMGKAWDGQDIERRAAERRAAASSDPQATDKGGHKSTAAEAGKYDLSPLAMLAFQAFSEDWAREAFRVLKPGGYLLTFASTRTYHRMTCGVESAGFEIRDQIGWCFGS
;
A
#
# COMPACT_ATOMS: atom_id res chain seq x y z
N MET A 1 9.18 28.22 -0.54
CA MET A 1 9.45 27.83 -1.94
C MET A 1 9.03 26.38 -2.09
N SER A 2 8.19 26.04 -3.08
CA SER A 2 7.78 24.66 -3.32
C SER A 2 8.85 23.93 -4.15
N ASP A 3 9.21 22.71 -3.76
CA ASP A 3 10.11 21.83 -4.51
C ASP A 3 9.29 20.69 -5.11
N LEU A 4 9.20 20.61 -6.43
CA LEU A 4 8.47 19.59 -7.16
C LEU A 4 9.47 18.59 -7.76
N ARG A 5 9.38 17.32 -7.33
CA ARG A 5 10.22 16.23 -7.82
C ARG A 5 9.37 15.19 -8.53
N HIS A 6 9.71 14.91 -9.78
CA HIS A 6 9.08 13.86 -10.57
C HIS A 6 9.91 12.59 -10.51
N GLY A 7 9.28 11.43 -10.19
CA GLY A 7 9.96 10.14 -10.14
C GLY A 7 9.20 9.12 -9.29
N ASP A 8 9.77 7.94 -9.16
CA ASP A 8 9.32 6.95 -8.19
C ASP A 8 9.47 7.50 -6.77
N CYS A 9 8.44 7.38 -5.95
CA CYS A 9 8.42 7.99 -4.61
C CYS A 9 9.50 7.41 -3.69
N LEU A 10 9.81 6.12 -3.80
CA LEU A 10 10.87 5.48 -3.00
C LEU A 10 12.24 6.03 -3.39
N GLU A 11 12.50 6.14 -4.71
CA GLU A 11 13.76 6.70 -5.20
C GLU A 11 13.92 8.17 -4.77
N VAL A 12 12.86 8.96 -4.89
CA VAL A 12 12.87 10.36 -4.48
C VAL A 12 13.06 10.49 -2.96
N MET A 13 12.34 9.73 -2.15
CA MET A 13 12.49 9.77 -0.68
C MET A 13 13.88 9.39 -0.23
N ARG A 14 14.55 8.42 -0.89
CA ARG A 14 15.94 8.05 -0.58
C ARG A 14 16.94 9.19 -0.76
N THR A 15 16.60 10.22 -1.52
CA THR A 15 17.45 11.43 -1.66
C THR A 15 17.26 12.44 -0.52
N LEU A 16 16.23 12.25 0.33
CA LEU A 16 15.97 13.10 1.47
C LEU A 16 16.76 12.61 2.70
N ALA A 17 17.19 13.55 3.52
CA ALA A 17 17.86 13.24 4.77
C ALA A 17 16.88 12.62 5.79
N ASP A 18 17.41 11.81 6.71
CA ASP A 18 16.64 11.32 7.85
C ASP A 18 16.13 12.49 8.70
N ASN A 19 14.93 12.35 9.24
CA ASN A 19 14.33 13.35 10.15
C ASN A 19 14.28 14.77 9.55
N SER A 20 14.04 14.90 8.25
CA SER A 20 14.03 16.18 7.54
C SER A 20 12.64 16.74 7.26
N VAL A 21 11.58 15.93 7.38
CA VAL A 21 10.20 16.27 7.00
C VAL A 21 9.32 16.35 8.24
N ASP A 22 8.49 17.38 8.33
CA ASP A 22 7.61 17.61 9.49
C ASP A 22 6.32 16.76 9.43
N SER A 23 5.80 16.52 8.21
CA SER A 23 4.62 15.67 7.99
C SER A 23 4.63 15.09 6.59
N VAL A 24 3.96 13.94 6.42
CA VAL A 24 3.72 13.30 5.11
C VAL A 24 2.23 13.20 4.88
N VAL A 25 1.77 13.67 3.72
CA VAL A 25 0.39 13.46 3.24
C VAL A 25 0.48 12.77 1.89
N THR A 26 -0.15 11.62 1.74
CA THR A 26 -0.01 10.80 0.54
C THR A 26 -1.31 10.10 0.14
N ASP A 27 -1.47 9.92 -1.16
CA ASP A 27 -2.52 9.11 -1.78
C ASP A 27 -1.84 7.99 -2.59
N PRO A 28 -1.39 6.91 -1.91
CA PRO A 28 -0.65 5.83 -2.54
C PRO A 28 -1.58 4.92 -3.35
N PRO A 29 -1.03 4.04 -4.21
CA PRO A 29 -1.81 3.00 -4.86
C PRO A 29 -2.62 2.16 -3.85
N TYR A 30 -3.89 1.88 -4.18
CA TYR A 30 -4.79 1.13 -3.31
C TYR A 30 -4.77 -0.39 -3.54
N GLY A 31 -4.07 -0.84 -4.58
CA GLY A 31 -4.00 -2.25 -4.94
C GLY A 31 -5.29 -2.80 -5.55
N ILE A 32 -6.18 -1.94 -6.04
CA ILE A 32 -7.47 -2.30 -6.62
C ILE A 32 -7.54 -2.08 -8.14
N ARG A 33 -6.41 -1.78 -8.79
CA ARG A 33 -6.35 -1.41 -10.22
C ARG A 33 -7.34 -0.32 -10.58
N PHE A 34 -7.28 0.81 -9.90
CA PHE A 34 -8.18 1.91 -10.13
C PHE A 34 -8.27 2.26 -11.63
N MET A 35 -9.48 2.20 -12.19
CA MET A 35 -9.76 2.40 -13.63
C MET A 35 -8.88 1.52 -14.58
N GLY A 36 -8.43 0.35 -14.13
CA GLY A 36 -7.57 -0.55 -14.92
C GLY A 36 -6.14 -0.06 -15.13
N LYS A 37 -5.70 0.95 -14.40
CA LYS A 37 -4.38 1.55 -14.52
C LYS A 37 -3.30 0.65 -13.92
N ALA A 38 -2.22 0.46 -14.67
CA ALA A 38 -1.11 -0.39 -14.26
C ALA A 38 -0.39 0.10 -12.99
N TRP A 39 -0.27 1.43 -12.81
CA TRP A 39 0.40 2.04 -11.67
C TRP A 39 -0.23 1.68 -10.30
N ASP A 40 -1.55 1.37 -10.26
CA ASP A 40 -2.25 1.00 -9.02
C ASP A 40 -2.19 -0.52 -8.74
N GLY A 41 -1.31 -1.27 -9.33
CA GLY A 41 -1.31 -2.69 -9.06
C GLY A 41 -0.15 -3.51 -9.60
N GLN A 42 0.64 -2.98 -10.52
CA GLN A 42 1.66 -3.78 -11.23
C GLN A 42 2.72 -4.37 -10.29
N ASP A 43 3.24 -3.58 -9.35
CA ASP A 43 4.23 -4.05 -8.38
C ASP A 43 3.61 -5.03 -7.38
N ILE A 44 2.38 -4.77 -6.96
CA ILE A 44 1.61 -5.63 -6.05
C ILE A 44 1.35 -6.99 -6.72
N GLU A 45 1.00 -7.01 -8.00
CA GLU A 45 0.77 -8.24 -8.75
C GLU A 45 2.04 -9.05 -8.95
N ARG A 46 3.15 -8.40 -9.26
CA ARG A 46 4.45 -9.05 -9.32
C ARG A 46 4.78 -9.72 -8.00
N ARG A 47 4.64 -9.01 -6.89
CA ARG A 47 4.85 -9.55 -5.53
C ARG A 47 3.88 -10.69 -5.19
N ALA A 48 2.63 -10.59 -5.62
CA ALA A 48 1.65 -11.66 -5.43
C ALA A 48 2.00 -12.92 -6.25
N ALA A 49 2.49 -12.74 -7.48
CA ALA A 49 2.96 -13.85 -8.33
C ALA A 49 4.19 -14.54 -7.72
N GLU A 50 5.16 -13.77 -7.22
CA GLU A 50 6.33 -14.29 -6.51
C GLU A 50 5.95 -15.11 -5.26
N ARG A 51 4.99 -14.60 -4.47
CA ARG A 51 4.46 -15.32 -3.30
C ARG A 51 3.71 -16.60 -3.68
N ARG A 52 2.93 -16.59 -4.77
CA ARG A 52 2.27 -17.81 -5.27
C ARG A 52 3.29 -18.86 -5.72
N ALA A 53 4.33 -18.43 -6.44
CA ALA A 53 5.40 -19.32 -6.87
C ALA A 53 6.13 -19.94 -5.67
N ALA A 54 6.41 -19.18 -4.63
CA ALA A 54 7.00 -19.67 -3.39
C ALA A 54 6.05 -20.62 -2.63
N ALA A 55 4.76 -20.29 -2.57
CA ALA A 55 3.75 -21.13 -1.88
C ALA A 55 3.46 -22.44 -2.62
N SER A 56 3.58 -22.46 -3.97
CA SER A 56 3.38 -23.70 -4.74
C SER A 56 4.44 -24.75 -4.48
N SER A 57 5.55 -24.39 -3.88
CA SER A 57 6.59 -25.32 -3.40
C SER A 57 6.33 -25.86 -1.99
N ASP A 58 5.31 -25.33 -1.28
CA ASP A 58 4.88 -25.80 0.04
C ASP A 58 3.57 -26.63 -0.08
N PRO A 59 3.60 -27.96 0.19
CA PRO A 59 2.41 -28.81 0.08
C PRO A 59 1.26 -28.44 1.03
N GLN A 60 1.50 -27.58 2.03
CA GLN A 60 0.51 -27.13 3.01
C GLN A 60 -0.08 -25.77 2.70
N ALA A 61 0.43 -25.04 1.72
CA ALA A 61 -0.09 -23.75 1.29
C ALA A 61 -1.37 -23.93 0.44
N THR A 62 -2.50 -24.12 1.08
CA THR A 62 -3.80 -24.16 0.38
C THR A 62 -4.27 -22.73 0.14
N ASP A 63 -4.16 -22.23 -1.10
CA ASP A 63 -4.90 -21.08 -1.57
C ASP A 63 -6.39 -21.45 -1.63
N LYS A 64 -7.10 -21.30 -0.52
CA LYS A 64 -8.56 -21.36 -0.51
C LYS A 64 -9.06 -20.04 -1.12
N GLY A 65 -9.21 -20.06 -2.45
CA GLY A 65 -9.60 -18.94 -3.26
C GLY A 65 -10.71 -18.10 -2.62
N GLY A 66 -10.41 -16.83 -2.37
CA GLY A 66 -11.38 -15.87 -1.89
C GLY A 66 -12.55 -15.78 -2.89
N HIS A 67 -13.74 -15.60 -2.39
CA HIS A 67 -14.97 -15.49 -3.16
C HIS A 67 -14.82 -14.39 -4.22
N LYS A 68 -14.89 -14.76 -5.49
CA LYS A 68 -14.93 -13.79 -6.60
C LYS A 68 -16.28 -13.06 -6.54
N SER A 69 -16.30 -11.83 -6.03
CA SER A 69 -17.51 -11.03 -6.01
C SER A 69 -17.77 -10.46 -7.40
N THR A 70 -19.05 -10.42 -7.80
CA THR A 70 -19.56 -9.86 -9.06
C THR A 70 -19.25 -8.36 -9.25
N ALA A 71 -18.81 -7.65 -8.22
CA ALA A 71 -18.28 -6.29 -8.30
C ALA A 71 -16.88 -6.23 -8.98
N ALA A 72 -16.30 -7.37 -9.33
CA ALA A 72 -15.01 -7.49 -10.01
C ALA A 72 -15.06 -7.12 -11.51
N GLU A 73 -16.21 -6.73 -12.07
CA GLU A 73 -16.30 -6.28 -13.46
C GLU A 73 -15.83 -4.84 -13.67
N ALA A 74 -15.80 -4.00 -12.64
CA ALA A 74 -15.33 -2.62 -12.74
C ALA A 74 -13.80 -2.46 -12.60
N GLY A 75 -13.09 -3.49 -12.17
CA GLY A 75 -11.64 -3.55 -12.11
C GLY A 75 -11.21 -4.95 -11.68
N LYS A 76 -10.50 -5.65 -12.52
CA LYS A 76 -9.97 -6.99 -12.24
C LYS A 76 -8.85 -6.90 -11.20
N TYR A 77 -9.18 -6.70 -9.94
CA TYR A 77 -8.22 -6.72 -8.84
C TYR A 77 -8.37 -8.00 -8.01
N ASP A 78 -7.25 -8.49 -7.55
CA ASP A 78 -7.14 -9.72 -6.80
C ASP A 78 -7.14 -9.41 -5.29
N LEU A 79 -8.18 -9.84 -4.60
CA LEU A 79 -8.29 -9.74 -3.13
C LEU A 79 -7.99 -11.07 -2.44
N SER A 80 -7.30 -12.02 -3.11
CA SER A 80 -6.88 -13.25 -2.48
C SER A 80 -5.94 -12.96 -1.28
N PRO A 81 -5.84 -13.87 -0.31
CA PRO A 81 -4.94 -13.69 0.83
C PRO A 81 -3.50 -13.37 0.43
N LEU A 82 -3.00 -14.00 -0.63
CA LEU A 82 -1.63 -13.75 -1.12
C LEU A 82 -1.47 -12.36 -1.73
N ALA A 83 -2.46 -11.90 -2.51
CA ALA A 83 -2.45 -10.55 -3.06
C ALA A 83 -2.54 -9.49 -1.94
N MET A 84 -3.35 -9.73 -0.92
CA MET A 84 -3.49 -8.83 0.22
C MET A 84 -2.20 -8.77 1.06
N LEU A 85 -1.47 -9.87 1.22
CA LEU A 85 -0.15 -9.86 1.85
C LEU A 85 0.91 -9.16 0.99
N ALA A 86 0.80 -9.27 -0.34
CA ALA A 86 1.67 -8.51 -1.25
C ALA A 86 1.41 -7.00 -1.16
N PHE A 87 0.13 -6.59 -1.06
CA PHE A 87 -0.25 -5.20 -0.86
C PHE A 87 0.23 -4.66 0.49
N GLN A 88 0.14 -5.46 1.56
CA GLN A 88 0.68 -5.09 2.87
C GLN A 88 2.19 -4.86 2.81
N ALA A 89 2.95 -5.77 2.17
CA ALA A 89 4.39 -5.62 2.01
C ALA A 89 4.78 -4.40 1.15
N PHE A 90 4.02 -4.13 0.08
CA PHE A 90 4.16 -2.90 -0.70
C PHE A 90 3.95 -1.65 0.17
N SER A 91 2.91 -1.68 1.01
CA SER A 91 2.59 -0.55 1.90
C SER A 91 3.68 -0.34 2.95
N GLU A 92 4.24 -1.42 3.49
CA GLU A 92 5.35 -1.36 4.43
C GLU A 92 6.60 -0.71 3.82
N ASP A 93 6.93 -1.01 2.55
CA ASP A 93 8.13 -0.48 1.91
C ASP A 93 8.11 1.06 1.80
N TRP A 94 7.03 1.65 1.28
CA TRP A 94 6.97 3.11 1.20
C TRP A 94 6.79 3.76 2.57
N ALA A 95 6.09 3.10 3.48
CA ALA A 95 5.92 3.60 4.84
C ALA A 95 7.25 3.63 5.62
N ARG A 96 8.16 2.66 5.40
CA ARG A 96 9.51 2.67 6.01
C ARG A 96 10.32 3.90 5.57
N GLU A 97 10.28 4.26 4.30
CA GLU A 97 10.96 5.46 3.80
C GLU A 97 10.29 6.73 4.35
N ALA A 98 8.96 6.78 4.40
CA ALA A 98 8.23 7.87 5.02
C ALA A 98 8.60 8.02 6.51
N PHE A 99 8.71 6.91 7.24
CA PHE A 99 9.11 6.90 8.64
C PHE A 99 10.53 7.44 8.85
N ARG A 100 11.47 7.02 7.98
CA ARG A 100 12.87 7.47 8.02
C ARG A 100 13.01 8.98 7.83
N VAL A 101 12.28 9.54 6.88
CA VAL A 101 12.39 10.98 6.57
C VAL A 101 11.61 11.87 7.53
N LEU A 102 10.59 11.34 8.21
CA LEU A 102 9.81 12.09 9.19
C LEU A 102 10.62 12.39 10.43
N LYS A 103 10.49 13.61 10.94
CA LYS A 103 11.01 13.99 12.24
C LYS A 103 10.27 13.23 13.35
N PRO A 104 10.93 12.95 14.49
CA PRO A 104 10.25 12.39 15.67
C PRO A 104 9.02 13.21 16.05
N GLY A 105 7.88 12.56 16.21
CA GLY A 105 6.59 13.20 16.47
C GLY A 105 5.87 13.73 15.23
N GLY A 106 6.42 13.57 14.05
CA GLY A 106 5.77 13.91 12.77
C GLY A 106 4.58 13.00 12.46
N TYR A 107 3.64 13.48 11.68
CA TYR A 107 2.42 12.76 11.30
C TYR A 107 2.46 12.27 9.85
N LEU A 108 1.95 11.06 9.66
CA LEU A 108 1.61 10.50 8.36
C LEU A 108 0.09 10.50 8.20
N LEU A 109 -0.42 11.15 7.15
CA LEU A 109 -1.80 11.04 6.69
C LEU A 109 -1.81 10.31 5.35
N THR A 110 -2.49 9.18 5.26
CA THR A 110 -2.57 8.38 4.04
C THR A 110 -3.99 8.04 3.67
N PHE A 111 -4.34 8.24 2.40
CA PHE A 111 -5.60 7.75 1.86
C PHE A 111 -5.53 6.24 1.62
N ALA A 112 -6.69 5.60 1.68
CA ALA A 112 -6.81 4.16 1.44
C ALA A 112 -8.21 3.81 0.92
N SER A 113 -8.32 2.69 0.21
CA SER A 113 -9.61 2.14 -0.17
C SER A 113 -10.28 1.43 1.02
N THR A 114 -11.60 1.53 1.12
CA THR A 114 -12.41 0.82 2.14
C THR A 114 -12.23 -0.69 2.12
N ARG A 115 -11.75 -1.28 1.03
CA ARG A 115 -11.54 -2.73 0.89
C ARG A 115 -10.15 -3.19 1.28
N THR A 116 -9.15 -2.31 1.23
CA THR A 116 -7.73 -2.66 1.41
C THR A 116 -7.06 -1.91 2.55
N TYR A 117 -7.72 -0.88 3.15
CA TYR A 117 -7.13 -0.03 4.18
C TYR A 117 -6.51 -0.83 5.34
N HIS A 118 -7.16 -1.90 5.78
CA HIS A 118 -6.68 -2.73 6.89
C HIS A 118 -5.30 -3.33 6.60
N ARG A 119 -5.01 -3.70 5.34
CA ARG A 119 -3.70 -4.21 4.94
C ARG A 119 -2.66 -3.11 4.84
N MET A 120 -3.05 -1.94 4.34
CA MET A 120 -2.18 -0.77 4.37
C MET A 120 -1.83 -0.38 5.80
N THR A 121 -2.81 -0.34 6.68
CA THR A 121 -2.60 -0.04 8.11
C THR A 121 -1.61 -1.01 8.75
N CYS A 122 -1.75 -2.33 8.52
CA CYS A 122 -0.77 -3.31 9.01
C CYS A 122 0.64 -3.04 8.44
N GLY A 123 0.76 -2.68 7.16
CA GLY A 123 2.05 -2.32 6.56
C GLY A 123 2.67 -1.06 7.19
N VAL A 124 1.86 -0.03 7.42
CA VAL A 124 2.27 1.22 8.06
C VAL A 124 2.72 0.96 9.51
N GLU A 125 1.97 0.16 10.28
CA GLU A 125 2.34 -0.24 11.63
C GLU A 125 3.65 -1.06 11.64
N SER A 126 3.81 -2.01 10.70
CA SER A 126 5.05 -2.78 10.54
C SER A 126 6.27 -1.92 10.20
N ALA A 127 6.06 -0.76 9.57
CA ALA A 127 7.10 0.21 9.28
C ALA A 127 7.57 1.01 10.51
N GLY A 128 6.84 0.93 11.63
CA GLY A 128 7.18 1.57 12.90
C GLY A 128 6.25 2.71 13.32
N PHE A 129 5.20 2.99 12.58
CA PHE A 129 4.21 4.00 12.97
C PHE A 129 3.27 3.50 14.06
N GLU A 130 2.88 4.39 14.93
CA GLU A 130 1.74 4.20 15.84
C GLU A 130 0.45 4.65 15.14
N ILE A 131 -0.52 3.75 14.99
CA ILE A 131 -1.82 4.08 14.41
C ILE A 131 -2.65 4.86 15.43
N ARG A 132 -3.00 6.11 15.10
CA ARG A 132 -3.72 7.01 16.01
C ARG A 132 -5.21 7.01 15.77
N ASP A 133 -5.63 7.13 14.50
CA ASP A 133 -7.04 7.30 14.17
C ASP A 133 -7.34 6.94 12.72
N GLN A 134 -8.63 6.83 12.40
CA GLN A 134 -9.16 6.67 11.05
C GLN A 134 -10.20 7.76 10.77
N ILE A 135 -9.95 8.55 9.72
CA ILE A 135 -10.84 9.63 9.31
C ILE A 135 -11.64 9.19 8.08
N GLY A 136 -12.94 9.30 8.13
CA GLY A 136 -13.82 9.02 7.01
C GLY A 136 -14.00 10.24 6.11
N TRP A 137 -13.73 10.09 4.81
CA TRP A 137 -14.11 11.07 3.79
C TRP A 137 -15.50 10.74 3.27
N CYS A 138 -16.49 11.55 3.64
CA CYS A 138 -17.88 11.39 3.20
C CYS A 138 -18.22 12.43 2.13
N PHE A 139 -18.84 11.99 1.05
CA PHE A 139 -19.33 12.88 -0.02
C PHE A 139 -20.79 12.52 -0.34
N GLY A 140 -21.57 13.56 -0.68
CA GLY A 140 -22.94 13.38 -1.17
C GLY A 140 -22.95 13.02 -2.66
N SER A 141 -23.95 12.26 -3.08
CA SER A 141 -24.26 11.96 -4.49
C SER A 141 -25.34 12.90 -5.01
#